data_4e8428db65c49334e0c89962be70aa24
#
_entry.id   4e8428db65c49334e0c89962be70aa24
#
_cell.length_a   1.000
_cell.length_b   1.000
_cell.length_c   1.000
_cell.angle_alpha   90.00
_cell.angle_beta   90.00
_cell.angle_gamma   90.00
#
_symmetry.space_group_name_H-M   'P 1'
#
loop_
_entity.id
_entity.type
_entity.pdbx_description
1 polymer ?
#
loop_
_entity_poly.entity_id
_entity_poly.type
_entity_poly.pdbx_seq_one_letter_code
_entity_poly.pdbx_strand_id
1 'polypeptide(L)'
;ELGLDYNTLSKLNPRLIMTSISLSGQKGPRSQYQPSDIVASAFGGSMYPTGDPDRAPVQISFPQAYLQGAEEAAIGTLIAHYHRQKTGEGQYVDASIQESLAWNAMNMPHFWEFNKVNLKRVGVHRSWSSTSAQRHRVIWPCKDGYISFTIYGGKTGAPTNRGIVEWMASEREVPEWLKTMDWDNLSIGVFTEKQFDEFAEPAAAFFLSHTVEELHQGSLTRDMMLYPVFTVADILQDEQLEARNFWQEIPHPELDGSLVYPGPFVKLSETPIQFKRRAPLIGEHNLEIYEGELGLSSADVNLLKQSGVI
;
A
#
# COMPACT_ATOMS: atom_id res chain seq x y z
N GLU A 1 2.57 36.79 -4.04
CA GLU A 1 3.49 35.62 -4.02
C GLU A 1 4.58 35.91 -3.01
N LEU A 2 4.90 34.96 -2.15
CA LEU A 2 5.75 35.15 -0.97
C LEU A 2 7.27 35.08 -1.26
N GLY A 3 7.67 34.80 -2.52
CA GLY A 3 9.10 34.66 -2.90
C GLY A 3 9.77 33.42 -2.26
N LEU A 4 9.01 32.35 -1.98
CA LEU A 4 9.49 31.11 -1.32
C LEU A 4 9.83 30.01 -2.32
N ASP A 5 10.08 30.36 -3.59
CA ASP A 5 10.53 29.39 -4.59
C ASP A 5 12.01 29.00 -4.39
N TYR A 6 12.38 27.83 -4.91
CA TYR A 6 13.73 27.32 -4.76
C TYR A 6 14.81 28.25 -5.32
N ASN A 7 14.56 28.89 -6.46
CA ASN A 7 15.56 29.76 -7.07
C ASN A 7 15.86 31.01 -6.21
N THR A 8 14.87 31.49 -5.47
CA THR A 8 15.01 32.58 -4.51
C THR A 8 15.72 32.11 -3.25
N LEU A 9 15.24 31.04 -2.65
CA LEU A 9 15.76 30.57 -1.35
C LEU A 9 17.16 29.94 -1.45
N SER A 10 17.48 29.27 -2.56
CA SER A 10 18.82 28.67 -2.76
C SER A 10 19.94 29.71 -2.86
N LYS A 11 19.63 30.96 -3.28
CA LYS A 11 20.59 32.07 -3.25
C LYS A 11 20.93 32.52 -1.83
N LEU A 12 19.96 32.41 -0.91
CA LEU A 12 20.17 32.71 0.51
C LEU A 12 20.87 31.57 1.24
N ASN A 13 20.51 30.35 0.88
CA ASN A 13 21.12 29.15 1.45
C ASN A 13 21.39 28.10 0.36
N PRO A 14 22.63 28.05 -0.18
CA PRO A 14 23.01 27.05 -1.20
C PRO A 14 22.93 25.59 -0.71
N ARG A 15 22.81 25.37 0.59
CA ARG A 15 22.64 24.06 1.20
C ARG A 15 21.17 23.63 1.32
N LEU A 16 20.24 24.47 0.90
CA LEU A 16 18.82 24.17 0.98
C LEU A 16 18.46 22.95 0.14
N ILE A 17 17.73 22.03 0.74
CA ILE A 17 16.99 20.99 0.02
C ILE A 17 15.52 21.39 0.07
N MET A 18 14.91 21.53 -1.10
CA MET A 18 13.47 21.80 -1.21
C MET A 18 12.83 20.67 -1.98
N THR A 19 11.80 20.06 -1.37
CA THR A 19 11.02 18.99 -1.99
C THR A 19 9.62 19.50 -2.28
N SER A 20 9.20 19.39 -3.54
CA SER A 20 7.83 19.67 -3.97
C SER A 20 7.14 18.38 -4.36
N ILE A 21 5.93 18.18 -3.85
CA ILE A 21 5.07 17.06 -4.20
C ILE A 21 3.88 17.63 -4.95
N SER A 22 3.68 17.19 -6.19
CA SER A 22 2.58 17.67 -7.02
C SER A 22 1.99 16.54 -7.87
N LEU A 23 0.82 16.79 -8.47
CA LEU A 23 0.14 15.77 -9.27
C LEU A 23 1.03 15.22 -10.40
N SER A 24 1.67 16.08 -11.16
CA SER A 24 2.38 15.72 -12.39
C SER A 24 3.76 16.37 -12.54
N GLY A 25 4.38 16.80 -11.44
CA GLY A 25 5.63 17.53 -11.43
C GLY A 25 5.45 19.04 -11.65
N GLN A 26 6.50 19.80 -11.42
CA GLN A 26 6.51 21.26 -11.52
C GLN A 26 6.67 21.76 -12.96
N LYS A 27 6.90 20.88 -13.92
CA LYS A 27 7.11 21.21 -15.33
C LYS A 27 6.17 20.40 -16.22
N GLY A 28 5.96 20.90 -17.44
CA GLY A 28 5.14 20.21 -18.44
C GLY A 28 3.70 20.76 -18.51
N PRO A 29 2.89 20.24 -19.44
CA PRO A 29 1.59 20.82 -19.79
C PRO A 29 0.53 20.70 -18.70
N ARG A 30 0.78 19.87 -17.67
CA ARG A 30 -0.16 19.62 -16.57
C ARG A 30 0.34 20.12 -15.21
N SER A 31 1.43 20.86 -15.16
CA SER A 31 2.03 21.36 -13.90
C SER A 31 1.09 22.21 -13.04
N GLN A 32 0.06 22.80 -13.65
CA GLN A 32 -0.94 23.62 -12.96
C GLN A 32 -2.23 22.88 -12.58
N TYR A 33 -2.29 21.56 -12.82
CA TYR A 33 -3.48 20.78 -12.47
C TYR A 33 -3.59 20.62 -10.96
N GLN A 34 -4.82 20.80 -10.46
CA GLN A 34 -5.09 20.64 -9.03
C GLN A 34 -5.12 19.14 -8.67
N PRO A 35 -4.38 18.72 -7.66
CA PRO A 35 -4.35 17.33 -7.25
C PRO A 35 -5.59 16.96 -6.44
N SER A 36 -6.05 15.71 -6.65
CA SER A 36 -6.80 14.95 -5.67
C SER A 36 -6.36 13.50 -5.81
N ASP A 37 -6.52 12.69 -4.77
CA ASP A 37 -6.05 11.31 -4.78
C ASP A 37 -6.68 10.51 -5.92
N ILE A 38 -7.99 10.68 -6.15
CA ILE A 38 -8.70 10.01 -7.24
C ILE A 38 -8.20 10.45 -8.63
N VAL A 39 -7.93 11.74 -8.82
CA VAL A 39 -7.37 12.26 -10.08
C VAL A 39 -5.97 11.69 -10.31
N ALA A 40 -5.14 11.67 -9.28
CA ALA A 40 -3.80 11.10 -9.36
C ALA A 40 -3.84 9.60 -9.69
N SER A 41 -4.70 8.82 -9.03
CA SER A 41 -4.90 7.40 -9.29
C SER A 41 -5.37 7.13 -10.73
N ALA A 42 -6.24 7.99 -11.28
CA ALA A 42 -6.69 7.88 -12.67
C ALA A 42 -5.56 8.18 -13.66
N PHE A 43 -4.81 9.27 -13.46
CA PHE A 43 -3.70 9.67 -14.33
C PHE A 43 -2.47 8.75 -14.23
N GLY A 44 -2.22 8.19 -13.05
CA GLY A 44 -1.09 7.27 -12.81
C GLY A 44 -1.33 5.84 -13.29
N GLY A 45 -2.54 5.52 -13.79
CA GLY A 45 -2.86 4.24 -14.42
C GLY A 45 -3.30 3.13 -13.46
N SER A 46 -3.30 3.34 -12.15
CA SER A 46 -3.67 2.33 -11.15
C SER A 46 -5.16 2.00 -11.12
N MET A 47 -6.03 2.95 -11.49
CA MET A 47 -7.49 2.73 -11.48
C MET A 47 -7.97 1.81 -12.59
N TYR A 48 -7.42 1.92 -13.80
CA TYR A 48 -7.95 1.19 -14.95
C TYR A 48 -7.99 -0.34 -14.74
N PRO A 49 -6.94 -0.99 -14.18
CA PRO A 49 -6.95 -2.43 -13.93
C PRO A 49 -7.66 -2.84 -12.63
N THR A 50 -8.16 -1.89 -11.82
CA THR A 50 -8.76 -2.16 -10.51
C THR A 50 -10.28 -2.28 -10.61
N GLY A 51 -10.84 -3.36 -10.05
CA GLY A 51 -12.27 -3.65 -10.02
C GLY A 51 -12.68 -4.86 -10.84
N ASP A 52 -13.97 -5.08 -10.94
CA ASP A 52 -14.58 -6.20 -11.67
C ASP A 52 -14.54 -5.96 -13.20
N PRO A 53 -14.45 -7.02 -14.00
CA PRO A 53 -14.30 -6.89 -15.45
C PRO A 53 -15.54 -6.31 -16.15
N ASP A 54 -16.71 -6.48 -15.57
CA ASP A 54 -18.03 -6.07 -16.09
C ASP A 54 -18.49 -4.71 -15.56
N ARG A 55 -17.68 -4.05 -14.72
CA ARG A 55 -18.00 -2.77 -14.10
C ARG A 55 -17.00 -1.69 -14.47
N ALA A 56 -17.34 -0.45 -14.14
CA ALA A 56 -16.41 0.68 -14.23
C ALA A 56 -15.18 0.46 -13.34
N PRO A 57 -14.01 1.07 -13.69
CA PRO A 57 -12.87 1.11 -12.78
C PRO A 57 -13.23 1.68 -11.42
N VAL A 58 -12.61 1.16 -10.38
CA VAL A 58 -12.80 1.64 -9.01
C VAL A 58 -11.49 2.15 -8.43
N GLN A 59 -11.58 3.12 -7.53
CA GLN A 59 -10.45 3.54 -6.72
C GLN A 59 -10.25 2.57 -5.55
N ILE A 60 -9.03 2.34 -5.14
CA ILE A 60 -8.73 1.71 -3.86
C ILE A 60 -9.30 2.62 -2.75
N SER A 61 -9.93 2.03 -1.74
CA SER A 61 -10.69 2.76 -0.70
C SER A 61 -9.87 3.72 0.16
N PHE A 62 -8.55 3.65 0.10
CA PHE A 62 -7.63 4.53 0.82
C PHE A 62 -6.89 5.47 -0.14
N PRO A 63 -6.44 6.66 0.30
CA PRO A 63 -5.73 7.64 -0.54
C PRO A 63 -4.30 7.19 -0.87
N GLN A 64 -4.15 6.12 -1.65
CA GLN A 64 -2.89 5.47 -1.99
C GLN A 64 -1.96 6.35 -2.84
N ALA A 65 -2.53 7.17 -3.72
CA ALA A 65 -1.75 8.00 -4.62
C ALA A 65 -0.88 9.00 -3.84
N TYR A 66 -1.45 9.64 -2.84
CA TYR A 66 -0.72 10.59 -2.00
C TYR A 66 0.36 9.92 -1.16
N LEU A 67 0.07 8.74 -0.61
CA LEU A 67 1.04 7.98 0.17
C LEU A 67 2.26 7.58 -0.67
N GLN A 68 2.03 7.07 -1.88
CA GLN A 68 3.11 6.69 -2.79
C GLN A 68 3.94 7.91 -3.23
N GLY A 69 3.30 9.01 -3.57
CA GLY A 69 4.02 10.24 -3.89
C GLY A 69 4.83 10.81 -2.73
N ALA A 70 4.32 10.69 -1.51
CA ALA A 70 5.03 11.12 -0.29
C ALA A 70 6.24 10.22 0.01
N GLU A 71 6.11 8.90 -0.19
CA GLU A 71 7.20 7.94 -0.02
C GLU A 71 8.35 8.22 -0.97
N GLU A 72 8.08 8.38 -2.28
CA GLU A 72 9.09 8.74 -3.27
C GLU A 72 9.74 10.10 -3.00
N ALA A 73 8.95 11.08 -2.54
CA ALA A 73 9.47 12.38 -2.13
C ALA A 73 10.41 12.28 -0.92
N ALA A 74 10.09 11.45 0.05
CA ALA A 74 10.96 11.19 1.20
C ALA A 74 12.27 10.54 0.78
N ILE A 75 12.22 9.51 -0.09
CA ILE A 75 13.39 8.86 -0.66
C ILE A 75 14.25 9.87 -1.42
N GLY A 76 13.65 10.65 -2.32
CA GLY A 76 14.36 11.70 -3.07
C GLY A 76 15.02 12.73 -2.16
N THR A 77 14.36 13.12 -1.07
CA THR A 77 14.90 14.05 -0.07
C THR A 77 16.10 13.46 0.67
N LEU A 78 16.06 12.17 1.03
CA LEU A 78 17.18 11.47 1.66
C LEU A 78 18.38 11.34 0.72
N ILE A 79 18.16 11.07 -0.57
CA ILE A 79 19.21 11.06 -1.59
C ILE A 79 19.84 12.45 -1.71
N ALA A 80 19.02 13.50 -1.75
CA ALA A 80 19.50 14.90 -1.78
C ALA A 80 20.28 15.24 -0.50
N HIS A 81 19.84 14.76 0.66
CA HIS A 81 20.56 14.93 1.91
C HIS A 81 21.95 14.24 1.87
N TYR A 82 22.03 13.01 1.38
CA TYR A 82 23.30 12.30 1.22
C TYR A 82 24.24 13.04 0.25
N HIS A 83 23.72 13.54 -0.88
CA HIS A 83 24.49 14.39 -1.80
C HIS A 83 25.05 15.62 -1.07
N ARG A 84 24.21 16.35 -0.33
CA ARG A 84 24.63 17.51 0.47
C ARG A 84 25.71 17.19 1.48
N GLN A 85 25.69 16.01 2.10
CA GLN A 85 26.75 15.57 3.02
C GLN A 85 28.11 15.41 2.31
N LYS A 86 28.10 15.02 1.04
CA LYS A 86 29.31 14.82 0.24
C LYS A 86 29.84 16.09 -0.41
N THR A 87 28.96 16.96 -0.88
CA THR A 87 29.31 18.13 -1.71
C THR A 87 29.22 19.45 -0.98
N GLY A 88 28.44 19.52 0.09
CA GLY A 88 28.05 20.75 0.76
C GLY A 88 26.86 21.47 0.11
N GLU A 89 26.37 21.02 -1.06
CA GLU A 89 25.34 21.68 -1.84
C GLU A 89 23.98 20.99 -1.67
N GLY A 90 22.93 21.81 -1.54
CA GLY A 90 21.54 21.37 -1.57
C GLY A 90 21.04 21.22 -3.01
N GLN A 91 19.78 20.79 -3.15
CA GLN A 91 19.15 20.68 -4.46
C GLN A 91 17.62 20.71 -4.36
N TYR A 92 16.98 20.88 -5.51
CA TYR A 92 15.54 20.80 -5.65
C TYR A 92 15.12 19.35 -5.97
N VAL A 93 14.12 18.85 -5.26
CA VAL A 93 13.50 17.54 -5.48
C VAL A 93 12.08 17.77 -5.97
N ASP A 94 11.79 17.39 -7.20
CA ASP A 94 10.46 17.47 -7.81
C ASP A 94 9.85 16.06 -7.83
N ALA A 95 8.90 15.79 -6.94
CA ALA A 95 8.21 14.52 -6.85
C ALA A 95 6.83 14.60 -7.50
N SER A 96 6.64 13.82 -8.54
CA SER A 96 5.39 13.70 -9.28
C SER A 96 4.61 12.47 -8.80
N ILE A 97 3.41 12.67 -8.25
CA ILE A 97 2.53 11.57 -7.82
C ILE A 97 2.17 10.68 -9.01
N GLN A 98 1.95 11.28 -10.20
CA GLN A 98 1.68 10.51 -11.41
C GLN A 98 2.83 9.57 -11.79
N GLU A 99 4.07 10.04 -11.68
CA GLU A 99 5.26 9.22 -11.97
C GLU A 99 5.43 8.10 -10.93
N SER A 100 5.22 8.40 -9.65
CA SER A 100 5.24 7.39 -8.58
C SER A 100 4.26 6.25 -8.85
N LEU A 101 3.03 6.58 -9.23
CA LEU A 101 2.01 5.58 -9.59
C LEU A 101 2.36 4.81 -10.87
N ALA A 102 2.89 5.49 -11.89
CA ALA A 102 3.32 4.86 -13.12
C ALA A 102 4.50 3.89 -12.89
N TRP A 103 5.41 4.25 -11.97
CA TRP A 103 6.49 3.38 -11.53
C TRP A 103 5.96 2.14 -10.83
N ASN A 104 4.98 2.28 -9.94
CA ASN A 104 4.33 1.14 -9.26
C ASN A 104 3.53 0.24 -10.21
N ALA A 105 3.12 0.74 -11.37
CA ALA A 105 2.51 -0.07 -12.42
C ALA A 105 3.49 -1.07 -13.06
N MET A 106 4.80 -0.91 -12.84
CA MET A 106 5.92 -1.78 -13.24
C MET A 106 5.79 -2.42 -14.63
N ASN A 107 5.14 -3.57 -14.69
CA ASN A 107 5.04 -4.41 -15.92
C ASN A 107 3.91 -3.99 -16.85
N MET A 108 2.94 -3.19 -16.43
CA MET A 108 1.80 -2.81 -17.28
C MET A 108 2.23 -2.09 -18.57
N PRO A 109 3.17 -1.11 -18.52
CA PRO A 109 3.72 -0.50 -19.73
C PRO A 109 4.37 -1.52 -20.67
N HIS A 110 5.04 -2.56 -20.13
CA HIS A 110 5.69 -3.59 -20.93
C HIS A 110 4.67 -4.49 -21.66
N PHE A 111 3.52 -4.78 -21.07
CA PHE A 111 2.46 -5.50 -21.77
C PHE A 111 1.98 -4.74 -23.02
N TRP A 112 1.85 -3.41 -22.90
CA TRP A 112 1.54 -2.60 -24.07
C TRP A 112 2.72 -2.52 -25.05
N GLU A 113 3.94 -2.32 -24.57
CA GLU A 113 5.09 -2.13 -25.44
C GLU A 113 5.37 -3.40 -26.29
N PHE A 114 5.38 -4.56 -25.66
CA PHE A 114 5.69 -5.82 -26.35
C PHE A 114 4.48 -6.47 -27.02
N ASN A 115 3.34 -6.48 -26.38
CA ASN A 115 2.18 -7.26 -26.83
C ASN A 115 1.04 -6.40 -27.39
N LYS A 116 1.11 -5.08 -27.24
CA LYS A 116 0.05 -4.10 -27.56
C LYS A 116 -1.29 -4.42 -26.87
N VAL A 117 -1.22 -4.93 -25.64
CA VAL A 117 -2.38 -5.32 -24.83
C VAL A 117 -2.50 -4.44 -23.62
N ASN A 118 -3.67 -3.83 -23.43
CA ASN A 118 -4.04 -3.24 -22.15
C ASN A 118 -4.51 -4.33 -21.19
N LEU A 119 -3.91 -4.40 -20.01
CA LEU A 119 -4.37 -5.30 -18.97
C LEU A 119 -5.80 -4.94 -18.56
N LYS A 120 -6.65 -5.95 -18.45
CA LYS A 120 -8.06 -5.80 -18.09
C LYS A 120 -8.22 -5.97 -16.58
N ARG A 121 -9.31 -5.42 -16.05
CA ARG A 121 -9.77 -5.72 -14.69
C ARG A 121 -10.14 -7.18 -14.57
N VAL A 122 -9.80 -7.79 -13.46
CA VAL A 122 -10.04 -9.22 -13.21
C VAL A 122 -10.77 -9.49 -11.89
N GLY A 123 -11.06 -8.44 -11.11
CA GLY A 123 -11.76 -8.56 -9.83
C GLY A 123 -11.03 -9.48 -8.85
N VAL A 124 -11.75 -10.46 -8.33
CA VAL A 124 -11.22 -11.48 -7.39
C VAL A 124 -10.33 -12.53 -8.06
N HIS A 125 -10.01 -12.35 -9.33
CA HIS A 125 -9.17 -13.27 -10.09
C HIS A 125 -7.79 -12.66 -10.36
N ARG A 126 -6.86 -13.50 -10.76
CA ARG A 126 -5.55 -13.12 -11.29
C ARG A 126 -5.39 -13.71 -12.70
N SER A 127 -4.73 -12.97 -13.56
CA SER A 127 -4.26 -13.49 -14.85
C SER A 127 -2.74 -13.49 -14.86
N TRP A 128 -2.13 -14.59 -15.24
CA TRP A 128 -0.68 -14.74 -15.35
C TRP A 128 -0.14 -14.35 -16.73
N SER A 129 -1.02 -14.16 -17.69
CA SER A 129 -0.65 -13.86 -19.06
C SER A 129 -1.54 -12.77 -19.64
N SER A 130 -0.91 -11.80 -20.31
CA SER A 130 -1.60 -10.75 -21.05
C SER A 130 -2.37 -11.28 -22.27
N THR A 131 -1.99 -12.46 -22.75
CA THR A 131 -2.52 -13.07 -23.99
C THR A 131 -3.51 -14.19 -23.70
N SER A 132 -3.50 -14.78 -22.49
CA SER A 132 -4.42 -15.84 -22.13
C SER A 132 -5.68 -15.28 -21.48
N ALA A 133 -6.81 -15.85 -21.84
CA ALA A 133 -8.08 -15.64 -21.12
C ALA A 133 -8.08 -16.34 -19.75
N GLN A 134 -6.99 -17.01 -19.40
CA GLN A 134 -6.87 -17.80 -18.17
C GLN A 134 -6.99 -16.90 -16.95
N ARG A 135 -8.07 -17.08 -16.24
CA ARG A 135 -8.36 -16.42 -14.96
C ARG A 135 -8.50 -17.48 -13.90
N HIS A 136 -7.78 -17.33 -12.81
CA HIS A 136 -7.97 -18.15 -11.64
C HIS A 136 -8.31 -17.29 -10.44
N ARG A 137 -9.19 -17.79 -9.63
CA ARG A 137 -9.65 -17.09 -8.44
C ARG A 137 -8.54 -17.03 -7.40
N VAL A 138 -8.37 -15.88 -6.76
CA VAL A 138 -7.35 -15.67 -5.70
C VAL A 138 -7.97 -15.22 -4.38
N ILE A 139 -9.19 -14.66 -4.40
CA ILE A 139 -9.94 -14.29 -3.19
C ILE A 139 -11.19 -15.16 -3.12
N TRP A 140 -11.33 -15.88 -2.04
CA TRP A 140 -12.37 -16.87 -1.85
C TRP A 140 -13.22 -16.54 -0.63
N PRO A 141 -14.56 -16.60 -0.74
CA PRO A 141 -15.40 -16.55 0.44
C PRO A 141 -15.24 -17.84 1.25
N CYS A 142 -15.30 -17.71 2.55
CA CYS A 142 -15.41 -18.78 3.50
C CYS A 142 -16.63 -18.55 4.41
N LYS A 143 -16.79 -19.39 5.44
CA LYS A 143 -18.01 -19.39 6.26
C LYS A 143 -18.31 -18.03 6.92
N ASP A 144 -17.29 -17.28 7.29
CA ASP A 144 -17.39 -16.03 8.08
C ASP A 144 -16.53 -14.87 7.54
N GLY A 145 -15.92 -15.01 6.36
CA GLY A 145 -15.09 -13.96 5.78
C GLY A 145 -14.50 -14.35 4.43
N TYR A 146 -13.26 -13.96 4.21
CA TYR A 146 -12.53 -14.22 2.97
C TYR A 146 -11.12 -14.69 3.24
N ILE A 147 -10.61 -15.53 2.34
CA ILE A 147 -9.20 -15.94 2.31
C ILE A 147 -8.57 -15.63 0.95
N SER A 148 -7.25 -15.47 0.95
CA SER A 148 -6.43 -15.40 -0.25
C SER A 148 -5.74 -16.74 -0.46
N PHE A 149 -6.02 -17.37 -1.60
CA PHE A 149 -5.41 -18.61 -2.03
C PHE A 149 -5.37 -18.69 -3.55
N THR A 150 -4.32 -19.28 -4.10
CA THR A 150 -4.21 -19.59 -5.53
C THR A 150 -3.34 -20.81 -5.75
N ILE A 151 -3.47 -21.44 -6.91
CA ILE A 151 -2.54 -22.46 -7.37
C ILE A 151 -1.25 -21.77 -7.82
N TYR A 152 -0.11 -22.23 -7.32
CA TYR A 152 1.21 -21.73 -7.62
C TYR A 152 1.97 -22.70 -8.55
N GLY A 153 2.79 -22.18 -9.43
CA GLY A 153 3.68 -22.99 -10.27
C GLY A 153 4.99 -23.33 -9.58
N GLY A 154 5.60 -24.43 -10.05
CA GLY A 154 6.93 -24.86 -9.67
C GLY A 154 7.09 -25.37 -8.27
N LYS A 155 8.32 -25.71 -7.91
CA LYS A 155 8.67 -26.35 -6.64
C LYS A 155 8.26 -25.56 -5.40
N THR A 156 8.30 -24.23 -5.47
CA THR A 156 7.92 -23.36 -4.34
C THR A 156 6.42 -23.42 -4.06
N GLY A 157 5.59 -23.56 -5.09
CA GLY A 157 4.13 -23.67 -4.94
C GLY A 157 3.62 -25.06 -4.66
N ALA A 158 4.39 -26.07 -4.99
CA ALA A 158 3.98 -27.46 -4.92
C ALA A 158 3.51 -27.92 -3.51
N PRO A 159 4.14 -27.55 -2.39
CA PRO A 159 3.63 -27.89 -1.05
C PRO A 159 2.23 -27.33 -0.80
N THR A 160 2.00 -26.07 -1.16
CA THR A 160 0.67 -25.40 -1.04
C THR A 160 -0.39 -26.14 -1.85
N ASN A 161 -0.08 -26.48 -3.10
CA ASN A 161 -1.03 -27.16 -4.00
C ASN A 161 -1.34 -28.59 -3.51
N ARG A 162 -0.33 -29.35 -3.08
CA ARG A 162 -0.55 -30.65 -2.46
C ARG A 162 -1.35 -30.55 -1.18
N GLY A 163 -0.95 -29.67 -0.28
CA GLY A 163 -1.61 -29.50 1.03
C GLY A 163 -3.10 -29.21 0.91
N ILE A 164 -3.50 -28.32 0.00
CA ILE A 164 -4.93 -28.03 -0.19
C ILE A 164 -5.68 -29.21 -0.81
N VAL A 165 -5.09 -29.89 -1.79
CA VAL A 165 -5.73 -31.07 -2.42
C VAL A 165 -5.89 -32.20 -1.43
N GLU A 166 -4.87 -32.49 -0.63
CA GLU A 166 -4.91 -33.53 0.42
C GLU A 166 -5.95 -33.18 1.49
N TRP A 167 -6.00 -31.94 1.91
CA TRP A 167 -6.96 -31.48 2.91
C TRP A 167 -8.41 -31.59 2.37
N MET A 168 -8.66 -31.07 1.17
CA MET A 168 -9.96 -31.25 0.53
C MET A 168 -10.34 -32.72 0.38
N ALA A 169 -9.39 -33.57 -0.06
CA ALA A 169 -9.62 -34.99 -0.29
C ALA A 169 -9.90 -35.78 1.00
N SER A 170 -9.47 -35.29 2.17
CA SER A 170 -9.81 -35.90 3.47
C SER A 170 -11.25 -35.66 3.91
N GLU A 171 -11.94 -34.68 3.31
CA GLU A 171 -13.29 -34.25 3.73
C GLU A 171 -14.33 -34.42 2.63
N ARG A 172 -13.93 -34.49 1.37
CA ARG A 172 -14.82 -34.56 0.22
C ARG A 172 -14.19 -35.20 -1.00
N GLU A 173 -15.00 -35.55 -1.97
CA GLU A 173 -14.49 -35.97 -3.28
C GLU A 173 -13.83 -34.81 -4.02
N VAL A 174 -12.66 -35.08 -4.59
CA VAL A 174 -11.93 -34.20 -5.47
C VAL A 174 -11.56 -34.93 -6.76
N PRO A 175 -11.45 -34.24 -7.92
CA PRO A 175 -11.03 -34.86 -9.16
C PRO A 175 -9.72 -35.66 -9.00
N GLU A 176 -9.68 -36.87 -9.55
CA GLU A 176 -8.54 -37.80 -9.35
C GLU A 176 -7.24 -37.22 -9.95
N TRP A 177 -7.32 -36.44 -11.02
CA TRP A 177 -6.16 -35.80 -11.62
C TRP A 177 -5.46 -34.79 -10.70
N LEU A 178 -6.19 -34.16 -9.75
CA LEU A 178 -5.59 -33.27 -8.73
C LEU A 178 -4.68 -34.04 -7.79
N LYS A 179 -5.06 -35.26 -7.39
CA LYS A 179 -4.29 -36.11 -6.48
C LYS A 179 -3.01 -36.64 -7.13
N THR A 180 -3.03 -36.83 -8.44
CA THR A 180 -1.93 -37.43 -9.22
C THR A 180 -1.07 -36.40 -9.98
N MET A 181 -1.41 -35.10 -9.85
CA MET A 181 -0.70 -34.02 -10.52
C MET A 181 0.75 -33.90 -10.06
N ASP A 182 1.66 -33.75 -10.98
CA ASP A 182 3.06 -33.40 -10.71
C ASP A 182 3.18 -31.90 -10.41
N TRP A 183 2.91 -31.54 -9.17
CA TRP A 183 2.92 -30.15 -8.69
C TRP A 183 4.33 -29.52 -8.74
N ASP A 184 5.39 -30.32 -8.60
CA ASP A 184 6.78 -29.81 -8.58
C ASP A 184 7.20 -29.26 -9.95
N ASN A 185 6.69 -29.85 -11.02
CA ASN A 185 7.00 -29.44 -12.38
C ASN A 185 5.86 -28.64 -13.04
N LEU A 186 4.85 -28.23 -12.27
CA LEU A 186 3.76 -27.45 -12.79
C LEU A 186 4.25 -26.10 -13.32
N SER A 187 4.04 -25.86 -14.63
CA SER A 187 4.09 -24.53 -15.20
C SER A 187 2.67 -23.95 -15.22
N ILE A 188 2.45 -22.89 -14.46
CA ILE A 188 1.11 -22.28 -14.35
C ILE A 188 0.54 -21.81 -15.69
N GLY A 189 1.41 -21.46 -16.64
CA GLY A 189 1.00 -21.04 -17.99
C GLY A 189 0.40 -22.15 -18.86
N VAL A 190 0.56 -23.43 -18.50
CA VAL A 190 -0.05 -24.56 -19.18
C VAL A 190 -1.32 -25.08 -18.50
N PHE A 191 -1.62 -24.57 -17.31
CA PHE A 191 -2.85 -24.92 -16.61
C PHE A 191 -4.04 -24.30 -17.33
N THR A 192 -4.95 -25.14 -17.81
CA THR A 192 -6.06 -24.69 -18.66
C THR A 192 -7.18 -24.05 -17.83
N GLU A 193 -8.01 -23.22 -18.45
CA GLU A 193 -9.19 -22.63 -17.80
C GLU A 193 -10.11 -23.74 -17.25
N LYS A 194 -10.33 -24.81 -18.00
CA LYS A 194 -11.11 -25.97 -17.55
C LYS A 194 -10.52 -26.60 -16.28
N GLN A 195 -9.20 -26.74 -16.21
CA GLN A 195 -8.55 -27.27 -14.99
C GLN A 195 -8.70 -26.32 -13.79
N PHE A 196 -8.65 -25.01 -14.03
CA PHE A 196 -8.95 -24.04 -12.98
C PHE A 196 -10.40 -24.15 -12.50
N ASP A 197 -11.36 -24.31 -13.40
CA ASP A 197 -12.78 -24.47 -13.05
C ASP A 197 -13.03 -25.79 -12.30
N GLU A 198 -12.45 -26.90 -12.75
CA GLU A 198 -12.53 -28.20 -12.10
C GLU A 198 -11.89 -28.22 -10.68
N PHE A 199 -10.87 -27.37 -10.45
CA PHE A 199 -10.33 -27.13 -9.12
C PHE A 199 -11.24 -26.20 -8.30
N ALA A 200 -11.76 -25.14 -8.94
CA ALA A 200 -12.48 -24.08 -8.25
C ALA A 200 -13.78 -24.56 -7.59
N GLU A 201 -14.48 -25.51 -8.19
CA GLU A 201 -15.76 -26.02 -7.65
C GLU A 201 -15.59 -26.71 -6.30
N PRO A 202 -14.74 -27.75 -6.14
CA PRO A 202 -14.53 -28.39 -4.84
C PRO A 202 -13.83 -27.45 -3.84
N ALA A 203 -12.95 -26.56 -4.29
CA ALA A 203 -12.26 -25.59 -3.45
C ALA A 203 -13.24 -24.57 -2.85
N ALA A 204 -14.14 -24.02 -3.65
CA ALA A 204 -15.15 -23.07 -3.18
C ALA A 204 -16.06 -23.70 -2.13
N ALA A 205 -16.54 -24.93 -2.38
CA ALA A 205 -17.37 -25.67 -1.44
C ALA A 205 -16.60 -26.01 -0.14
N PHE A 206 -15.31 -26.30 -0.24
CA PHE A 206 -14.44 -26.56 0.91
C PHE A 206 -14.26 -25.28 1.73
N PHE A 207 -13.89 -24.16 1.12
CA PHE A 207 -13.68 -22.90 1.85
C PHE A 207 -14.97 -22.41 2.52
N LEU A 208 -16.12 -22.53 1.87
CA LEU A 208 -17.42 -22.15 2.44
C LEU A 208 -17.83 -23.01 3.66
N SER A 209 -17.27 -24.20 3.81
CA SER A 209 -17.54 -25.06 4.99
C SER A 209 -16.68 -24.77 6.20
N HIS A 210 -15.64 -23.93 6.05
CA HIS A 210 -14.69 -23.60 7.10
C HIS A 210 -14.70 -22.10 7.45
N THR A 211 -14.36 -21.79 8.70
CA THR A 211 -14.12 -20.40 9.14
C THR A 211 -12.75 -19.90 8.66
N VAL A 212 -12.55 -18.59 8.70
CA VAL A 212 -11.25 -17.95 8.43
C VAL A 212 -10.17 -18.55 9.33
N GLU A 213 -10.48 -18.70 10.62
CA GLU A 213 -9.54 -19.23 11.62
C GLU A 213 -9.19 -20.70 11.37
N GLU A 214 -10.18 -21.55 11.08
CA GLU A 214 -9.94 -22.96 10.73
C GLU A 214 -9.03 -23.09 9.52
N LEU A 215 -9.26 -22.27 8.47
CA LEU A 215 -8.45 -22.26 7.27
C LEU A 215 -7.03 -21.76 7.54
N HIS A 216 -6.89 -20.72 8.35
CA HIS A 216 -5.59 -20.15 8.71
C HIS A 216 -4.75 -21.17 9.50
N GLN A 217 -5.29 -21.72 10.59
CA GLN A 217 -4.59 -22.71 11.40
C GLN A 217 -4.27 -23.99 10.61
N GLY A 218 -5.21 -24.43 9.78
CA GLY A 218 -4.99 -25.56 8.88
C GLY A 218 -3.89 -25.30 7.85
N SER A 219 -3.73 -24.08 7.39
CA SER A 219 -2.67 -23.69 6.45
C SER A 219 -1.28 -23.69 7.11
N LEU A 220 -1.19 -23.19 8.34
CA LEU A 220 0.07 -23.18 9.10
C LEU A 220 0.57 -24.60 9.39
N THR A 221 -0.31 -25.50 9.76
CA THR A 221 0.05 -26.91 10.06
C THR A 221 0.46 -27.70 8.82
N ARG A 222 0.13 -27.23 7.62
CA ARG A 222 0.42 -27.87 6.32
C ARG A 222 1.44 -27.11 5.46
N ASP A 223 2.03 -26.04 6.00
CA ASP A 223 2.98 -25.18 5.29
C ASP A 223 2.43 -24.65 3.95
N MET A 224 1.20 -24.12 3.99
CA MET A 224 0.47 -23.64 2.81
C MET A 224 0.44 -22.12 2.75
N MET A 225 0.56 -21.58 1.54
CA MET A 225 0.34 -20.16 1.25
C MET A 225 -1.16 -19.88 1.11
N LEU A 226 -1.88 -19.92 2.22
CA LEU A 226 -3.28 -19.55 2.34
C LEU A 226 -3.39 -18.62 3.54
N TYR A 227 -3.96 -17.42 3.32
CA TYR A 227 -3.99 -16.38 4.33
C TYR A 227 -5.36 -15.74 4.43
N PRO A 228 -5.77 -15.34 5.65
CA PRO A 228 -6.99 -14.56 5.86
C PRO A 228 -6.93 -13.20 5.15
N VAL A 229 -8.08 -12.70 4.75
CA VAL A 229 -8.25 -11.29 4.34
C VAL A 229 -8.77 -10.55 5.56
N PHE A 230 -7.88 -9.90 6.28
CA PHE A 230 -8.18 -9.22 7.53
C PHE A 230 -9.06 -7.99 7.32
N THR A 231 -10.02 -7.81 8.21
CA THR A 231 -10.71 -6.54 8.45
C THR A 231 -9.85 -5.61 9.31
N VAL A 232 -10.27 -4.36 9.47
CA VAL A 232 -9.58 -3.43 10.40
C VAL A 232 -9.64 -3.94 11.84
N ALA A 233 -10.72 -4.60 12.25
CA ALA A 233 -10.85 -5.18 13.58
C ALA A 233 -9.86 -6.33 13.80
N ASP A 234 -9.66 -7.19 12.80
CA ASP A 234 -8.71 -8.29 12.85
C ASP A 234 -7.26 -7.77 12.96
N ILE A 235 -6.93 -6.71 12.19
CA ILE A 235 -5.60 -6.08 12.26
C ILE A 235 -5.32 -5.52 13.66
N LEU A 236 -6.32 -4.93 14.32
CA LEU A 236 -6.16 -4.41 15.69
C LEU A 236 -5.91 -5.50 16.74
N GLN A 237 -6.31 -6.73 16.45
CA GLN A 237 -6.17 -7.89 17.34
C GLN A 237 -5.07 -8.87 16.86
N ASP A 238 -4.31 -8.49 15.83
CA ASP A 238 -3.28 -9.35 15.26
C ASP A 238 -2.10 -9.55 16.23
N GLU A 239 -1.86 -10.80 16.60
CA GLU A 239 -0.81 -11.20 17.56
C GLU A 239 0.59 -10.79 17.10
N GLN A 240 0.86 -10.79 15.79
CA GLN A 240 2.16 -10.40 15.25
C GLN A 240 2.39 -8.89 15.40
N LEU A 241 1.36 -8.07 15.19
CA LEU A 241 1.45 -6.62 15.41
C LEU A 241 1.57 -6.30 16.90
N GLU A 242 0.87 -7.03 17.76
CA GLU A 242 1.00 -6.92 19.21
C GLU A 242 2.42 -7.28 19.67
N ALA A 243 2.94 -8.46 19.29
CA ALA A 243 4.30 -8.90 19.61
C ALA A 243 5.38 -7.94 19.10
N ARG A 244 5.10 -7.20 18.03
CA ARG A 244 5.97 -6.15 17.52
C ARG A 244 5.81 -4.83 18.26
N ASN A 245 4.90 -4.68 19.21
CA ASN A 245 4.52 -3.41 19.84
C ASN A 245 4.23 -2.34 18.78
N PHE A 246 3.44 -2.70 17.78
CA PHE A 246 3.13 -1.80 16.68
C PHE A 246 2.15 -0.71 17.10
N TRP A 247 1.17 -1.06 17.91
CA TRP A 247 0.15 -0.12 18.38
C TRP A 247 0.70 0.79 19.46
N GLN A 248 0.40 2.09 19.35
CA GLN A 248 0.83 3.11 20.30
C GLN A 248 -0.40 3.78 20.92
N GLU A 249 -0.50 3.71 22.22
CA GLU A 249 -1.55 4.40 22.96
C GLU A 249 -1.09 5.84 23.26
N ILE A 250 -1.83 6.82 22.76
CA ILE A 250 -1.51 8.24 22.89
C ILE A 250 -2.60 8.93 23.71
N PRO A 251 -2.25 9.60 24.82
CA PRO A 251 -3.20 10.33 25.63
C PRO A 251 -3.85 11.49 24.86
N HIS A 252 -5.16 11.61 25.04
CA HIS A 252 -6.01 12.69 24.54
C HIS A 252 -6.78 13.31 25.69
N PRO A 253 -6.17 14.22 26.47
CA PRO A 253 -6.81 14.82 27.64
C PRO A 253 -8.14 15.51 27.33
N GLU A 254 -8.28 16.05 26.10
CA GLU A 254 -9.52 16.67 25.62
C GLU A 254 -10.67 15.68 25.40
N LEU A 255 -10.37 14.37 25.39
CA LEU A 255 -11.36 13.29 25.26
C LEU A 255 -11.49 12.48 26.57
N ASP A 256 -10.84 12.92 27.64
CA ASP A 256 -10.73 12.18 28.91
C ASP A 256 -10.26 10.73 28.75
N GLY A 257 -9.33 10.47 27.80
CA GLY A 257 -8.88 9.12 27.48
C GLY A 257 -7.63 9.08 26.62
N SER A 258 -7.38 7.89 26.07
CA SER A 258 -6.31 7.63 25.11
C SER A 258 -6.86 7.02 23.85
N LEU A 259 -6.19 7.23 22.74
CA LEU A 259 -6.50 6.58 21.45
C LEU A 259 -5.32 5.70 21.00
N VAL A 260 -5.64 4.59 20.37
CA VAL A 260 -4.66 3.68 19.78
C VAL A 260 -4.33 4.13 18.34
N TYR A 261 -3.04 4.34 18.10
CA TYR A 261 -2.51 4.74 16.79
C TYR A 261 -1.61 3.65 16.20
N PRO A 262 -1.51 3.56 14.87
CA PRO A 262 -0.43 2.83 14.24
C PRO A 262 0.91 3.39 14.69
N GLY A 263 1.82 2.53 15.06
CA GLY A 263 3.17 2.91 15.46
C GLY A 263 4.10 3.16 14.28
N PRO A 264 5.41 3.27 14.55
CA PRO A 264 6.40 3.52 13.52
C PRO A 264 6.42 2.43 12.44
N PHE A 265 6.50 2.86 11.19
CA PHE A 265 6.59 1.96 10.01
C PHE A 265 7.91 1.17 9.94
N VAL A 266 8.93 1.57 10.70
CA VAL A 266 10.24 0.92 10.80
C VAL A 266 10.75 0.96 12.23
N LYS A 267 11.50 -0.07 12.63
CA LYS A 267 12.21 -0.12 13.91
C LYS A 267 13.70 0.14 13.66
N LEU A 268 14.20 1.25 14.20
CA LEU A 268 15.62 1.62 14.17
C LEU A 268 16.25 1.29 15.52
N SER A 269 17.36 0.54 15.52
CA SER A 269 18.03 0.10 16.75
C SER A 269 18.61 1.24 17.56
N GLU A 270 19.18 2.25 16.89
CA GLU A 270 19.93 3.34 17.52
C GLU A 270 19.09 4.63 17.65
N THR A 271 18.15 4.84 16.73
CA THR A 271 17.35 6.07 16.65
C THR A 271 15.85 5.74 16.53
N PRO A 272 15.25 5.10 17.54
CA PRO A 272 13.86 4.68 17.48
C PRO A 272 12.93 5.87 17.27
N ILE A 273 11.98 5.72 16.33
CA ILE A 273 10.93 6.69 16.08
C ILE A 273 9.97 6.66 17.30
N GLN A 274 9.63 7.83 17.82
CA GLN A 274 8.76 7.98 18.99
C GLN A 274 7.67 9.01 18.73
N PHE A 275 6.44 8.68 19.08
CA PHE A 275 5.34 9.64 19.17
C PHE A 275 5.40 10.29 20.55
N LYS A 276 5.84 11.53 20.60
CA LYS A 276 6.03 12.25 21.87
C LYS A 276 4.74 12.84 22.42
N ARG A 277 3.83 13.21 21.53
CA ARG A 277 2.53 13.84 21.86
C ARG A 277 1.55 13.66 20.70
N ARG A 278 0.26 13.80 20.96
CA ARG A 278 -0.79 13.84 19.96
C ARG A 278 -0.67 15.04 19.02
N ALA A 279 -1.44 15.04 17.95
CA ALA A 279 -1.60 16.24 17.11
C ALA A 279 -2.11 17.43 17.98
N PRO A 280 -1.58 18.63 17.78
CA PRO A 280 -1.98 19.79 18.57
C PRO A 280 -3.41 20.24 18.27
N LEU A 281 -4.07 20.79 19.27
CA LEU A 281 -5.27 21.59 19.05
C LEU A 281 -4.90 22.92 18.37
N ILE A 282 -5.90 23.60 17.81
CA ILE A 282 -5.69 24.88 17.12
C ILE A 282 -5.03 25.89 18.08
N GLY A 283 -3.85 26.38 17.70
CA GLY A 283 -3.09 27.36 18.44
C GLY A 283 -2.40 26.84 19.71
N GLU A 284 -2.47 25.54 20.02
CA GLU A 284 -1.94 24.95 21.26
C GLU A 284 -0.44 25.23 21.46
N HIS A 285 0.33 25.24 20.38
CA HIS A 285 1.78 25.45 20.41
C HIS A 285 2.21 26.86 20.00
N ASN A 286 1.27 27.82 19.86
CA ASN A 286 1.63 29.18 19.42
C ASN A 286 2.66 29.85 20.32
N LEU A 287 2.55 29.72 21.63
CA LEU A 287 3.53 30.31 22.54
C LEU A 287 4.88 29.60 22.48
N GLU A 288 4.88 28.27 22.42
CA GLU A 288 6.09 27.47 22.28
C GLU A 288 6.90 27.86 21.03
N ILE A 289 6.21 28.02 19.89
CA ILE A 289 6.86 28.33 18.60
C ILE A 289 7.18 29.82 18.49
N TYR A 290 6.19 30.70 18.66
CA TYR A 290 6.38 32.13 18.36
C TYR A 290 7.22 32.85 19.41
N GLU A 291 7.03 32.57 20.67
CA GLU A 291 7.85 33.15 21.76
C GLU A 291 9.13 32.32 21.97
N GLY A 292 8.99 30.99 22.12
CA GLY A 292 10.09 30.12 22.52
C GLY A 292 11.14 29.90 21.42
N GLU A 293 10.73 29.60 20.21
CA GLU A 293 11.67 29.29 19.13
C GLU A 293 11.99 30.51 18.26
N LEU A 294 11.00 31.34 17.93
CA LEU A 294 11.17 32.51 17.05
C LEU A 294 11.53 33.80 17.80
N GLY A 295 11.40 33.81 19.13
CA GLY A 295 11.79 34.95 19.95
C GLY A 295 10.90 36.18 19.81
N LEU A 296 9.64 36.02 19.35
CA LEU A 296 8.70 37.14 19.34
C LEU A 296 8.32 37.54 20.75
N SER A 297 8.04 38.85 20.95
CA SER A 297 7.52 39.28 22.23
C SER A 297 6.06 38.83 22.43
N SER A 298 5.64 38.65 23.70
CA SER A 298 4.24 38.33 23.99
C SER A 298 3.28 39.40 23.46
N ALA A 299 3.72 40.66 23.33
CA ALA A 299 2.94 41.72 22.70
C ALA A 299 2.71 41.46 21.19
N ASP A 300 3.76 41.04 20.49
CA ASP A 300 3.66 40.69 19.04
C ASP A 300 2.77 39.48 18.81
N VAL A 301 2.91 38.44 19.63
CA VAL A 301 2.06 37.25 19.56
C VAL A 301 0.58 37.58 19.78
N ASN A 302 0.31 38.45 20.76
CA ASN A 302 -1.05 38.92 21.01
C ASN A 302 -1.61 39.76 19.86
N LEU A 303 -0.77 40.59 19.25
CA LEU A 303 -1.15 41.38 18.06
C LEU A 303 -1.50 40.46 16.87
N LEU A 304 -0.67 39.44 16.59
CA LEU A 304 -0.92 38.45 15.53
C LEU A 304 -2.21 37.69 15.79
N LYS A 305 -2.49 37.31 17.05
CA LYS A 305 -3.74 36.65 17.44
C LYS A 305 -4.95 37.56 17.25
N GLN A 306 -4.86 38.83 17.67
CA GLN A 306 -5.95 39.79 17.49
C GLN A 306 -6.23 40.11 16.02
N SER A 307 -5.21 40.06 15.16
CA SER A 307 -5.33 40.27 13.72
C SER A 307 -5.78 39.01 12.95
N GLY A 308 -5.98 37.90 13.64
CA GLY A 308 -6.42 36.63 13.03
C GLY A 308 -5.35 35.98 12.11
N VAL A 309 -4.06 36.25 12.38
CA VAL A 309 -2.94 35.66 11.65
C VAL A 309 -2.57 34.29 12.26
N ILE A 310 -2.71 34.17 13.59
CA ILE A 310 -2.43 32.94 14.34
C ILE A 310 -3.54 32.65 15.35
#